data_1de4dc0f94dd1fc192642cde7a637a2f
#
_entry.id   1de4dc0f94dd1fc192642cde7a637a2f
#
_cell.length_a   1.000
_cell.length_b   1.000
_cell.length_c   1.000
_cell.angle_alpha   90.00
_cell.angle_beta   90.00
_cell.angle_gamma   90.00
#
_symmetry.space_group_name_H-M   'P 1'
#
loop_
_entity.id
_entity.type
_entity.pdbx_description
1 polymer ?
#
loop_
_entity_poly.entity_id
_entity_poly.type
_entity_poly.pdbx_seq_one_letter_code
_entity_poly.pdbx_strand_id
1 'polypeptide(L)'
;MDEVFKALADPTRRSLLDELFREDGQTLGMLEARLPMTRFGVMKHLKQLEEAGLVVSKKRGREKLHFLNAVPIRLLHDRWVSKYAEPWAAALSGLKHSLEDRTMEKVFEIYIKTTPERLWLAITDTEMRRKYNFGAVVTSTFKAGSRYEGVGGGNLIFEGENLEVDPPHRLVQSFHAVWGEDVKAEGTSRVTWEITAVGDSCRLVVTHDQLREGANEQLYGGWPMVLSGLKTLLETGELLTTPGSLRWLGAQ
;
A
#
# COMPACT_ATOMS: atom_id res chain seq x y z
N MET A 1 -27.41 -13.40 15.00
CA MET A 1 -26.07 -13.67 14.40
C MET A 1 -25.52 -15.03 14.84
N ASP A 2 -25.68 -15.43 16.07
CA ASP A 2 -25.24 -16.72 16.59
C ASP A 2 -25.85 -17.93 15.87
N GLU A 3 -27.10 -17.82 15.42
CA GLU A 3 -27.77 -18.87 14.64
C GLU A 3 -27.11 -19.09 13.26
N VAL A 4 -26.58 -18.03 12.65
CA VAL A 4 -25.83 -18.14 11.39
C VAL A 4 -24.53 -18.90 11.61
N PHE A 5 -23.77 -18.61 12.67
CA PHE A 5 -22.55 -19.35 13.01
C PHE A 5 -22.85 -20.81 13.33
N LYS A 6 -23.88 -21.09 14.13
CA LYS A 6 -24.31 -22.45 14.42
C LYS A 6 -24.71 -23.20 13.16
N ALA A 7 -25.43 -22.53 12.24
CA ALA A 7 -25.82 -23.12 10.98
C ALA A 7 -24.60 -23.42 10.09
N LEU A 8 -23.63 -22.54 10.00
CA LEU A 8 -22.42 -22.71 9.21
C LEU A 8 -21.40 -23.68 9.83
N ALA A 9 -21.49 -24.02 11.11
CA ALA A 9 -20.56 -24.95 11.77
C ALA A 9 -20.64 -26.39 11.24
N ASP A 10 -21.77 -26.81 10.69
CA ASP A 10 -21.99 -28.16 10.19
C ASP A 10 -21.56 -28.31 8.71
N PRO A 11 -20.70 -29.26 8.34
CA PRO A 11 -20.22 -29.44 6.98
C PRO A 11 -21.33 -29.79 5.99
N THR A 12 -22.33 -30.54 6.42
CA THR A 12 -23.46 -30.96 5.58
C THR A 12 -24.34 -29.78 5.20
N ARG A 13 -24.55 -28.84 6.15
CA ARG A 13 -25.27 -27.60 5.86
C ARG A 13 -24.51 -26.70 4.90
N ARG A 14 -23.18 -26.64 5.01
CA ARG A 14 -22.36 -25.91 4.02
C ARG A 14 -22.49 -26.53 2.63
N SER A 15 -22.45 -27.86 2.50
CA SER A 15 -22.65 -28.52 1.21
C SER A 15 -24.03 -28.24 0.60
N LEU A 16 -25.08 -28.13 1.41
CA LEU A 16 -26.42 -27.71 0.96
C LEU A 16 -26.42 -26.27 0.42
N LEU A 17 -25.73 -25.34 1.12
CA LEU A 17 -25.60 -23.97 0.64
C LEU A 17 -24.79 -23.91 -0.66
N ASP A 18 -23.74 -24.72 -0.80
CA ASP A 18 -22.92 -24.81 -2.02
C ASP A 18 -23.75 -25.33 -3.21
N GLU A 19 -24.64 -26.31 -2.99
CA GLU A 19 -25.55 -26.78 -4.04
C GLU A 19 -26.57 -25.71 -4.45
N LEU A 20 -27.11 -24.95 -3.49
CA LEU A 20 -28.01 -23.84 -3.80
C LEU A 20 -27.29 -22.67 -4.46
N PHE A 21 -25.98 -22.46 -4.16
CA PHE A 21 -25.17 -21.48 -4.85
C PHE A 21 -24.92 -21.84 -6.32
N ARG A 22 -24.72 -23.13 -6.62
CA ARG A 22 -24.54 -23.60 -7.99
C ARG A 22 -25.82 -23.49 -8.82
N GLU A 23 -26.95 -23.82 -8.24
CA GLU A 23 -28.25 -23.75 -8.87
C GLU A 23 -29.32 -23.39 -7.84
N ASP A 24 -29.87 -22.21 -7.95
CA ASP A 24 -30.88 -21.68 -7.02
C ASP A 24 -32.28 -22.19 -7.36
N GLY A 25 -33.18 -22.20 -6.39
CA GLY A 25 -34.57 -22.63 -6.62
C GLY A 25 -34.74 -24.15 -6.73
N GLN A 26 -33.98 -24.93 -5.98
CA GLN A 26 -34.08 -26.40 -6.00
C GLN A 26 -35.17 -26.92 -5.05
N THR A 27 -35.79 -28.05 -5.47
CA THR A 27 -36.68 -28.80 -4.60
C THR A 27 -35.93 -29.69 -3.64
N LEU A 28 -36.60 -30.15 -2.58
CA LEU A 28 -36.05 -31.14 -1.63
C LEU A 28 -35.52 -32.40 -2.34
N GLY A 29 -36.25 -32.90 -3.37
CA GLY A 29 -35.85 -34.09 -4.14
C GLY A 29 -34.61 -33.86 -4.98
N MET A 30 -34.43 -32.67 -5.57
CA MET A 30 -33.22 -32.34 -6.33
C MET A 30 -31.98 -32.28 -5.41
N LEU A 31 -32.11 -31.69 -4.24
CA LEU A 31 -31.03 -31.63 -3.25
C LEU A 31 -30.67 -33.02 -2.68
N GLU A 32 -31.70 -33.87 -2.44
CA GLU A 32 -31.49 -35.27 -2.02
C GLU A 32 -30.70 -36.08 -3.06
N ALA A 33 -31.00 -35.90 -4.32
CA ALA A 33 -30.33 -36.62 -5.40
C ALA A 33 -28.82 -36.24 -5.56
N ARG A 34 -28.42 -35.09 -5.09
CA ARG A 34 -27.05 -34.56 -5.23
C ARG A 34 -26.16 -34.73 -3.98
N LEU A 35 -26.75 -35.10 -2.86
CA LEU A 35 -26.04 -35.15 -1.59
C LEU A 35 -26.11 -36.59 -1.01
N PRO A 36 -25.03 -37.07 -0.39
CA PRO A 36 -24.98 -38.42 0.20
C PRO A 36 -25.74 -38.47 1.55
N MET A 37 -27.05 -38.15 1.52
CA MET A 37 -27.88 -38.16 2.72
C MET A 37 -29.34 -38.49 2.40
N THR A 38 -30.09 -38.90 3.43
CA THR A 38 -31.49 -39.24 3.31
C THR A 38 -32.35 -37.98 3.18
N ARG A 39 -33.53 -38.12 2.55
CA ARG A 39 -34.55 -37.07 2.45
C ARG A 39 -34.86 -36.39 3.77
N PHE A 40 -34.96 -37.18 4.86
CA PHE A 40 -35.19 -36.65 6.21
C PHE A 40 -34.01 -35.80 6.72
N GLY A 41 -32.77 -36.24 6.41
CA GLY A 41 -31.55 -35.49 6.72
C GLY A 41 -31.53 -34.13 6.01
N VAL A 42 -31.76 -34.11 4.69
CA VAL A 42 -31.86 -32.88 3.90
C VAL A 42 -32.91 -31.92 4.47
N MET A 43 -34.11 -32.43 4.78
CA MET A 43 -35.20 -31.65 5.34
C MET A 43 -34.83 -31.01 6.69
N LYS A 44 -34.19 -31.78 7.58
CA LYS A 44 -33.74 -31.30 8.89
C LYS A 44 -32.69 -30.18 8.77
N HIS A 45 -31.72 -30.34 7.89
CA HIS A 45 -30.67 -29.33 7.65
C HIS A 45 -31.24 -28.08 6.96
N LEU A 46 -32.12 -28.22 5.97
CA LEU A 46 -32.82 -27.10 5.33
C LEU A 46 -33.62 -26.27 6.34
N LYS A 47 -34.33 -26.93 7.27
CA LYS A 47 -35.07 -26.23 8.33
C LYS A 47 -34.15 -25.35 9.18
N GLN A 48 -32.98 -25.87 9.61
CA GLN A 48 -31.99 -25.10 10.39
C GLN A 48 -31.40 -23.94 9.58
N LEU A 49 -31.21 -24.12 8.27
CA LEU A 49 -30.73 -23.05 7.39
C LEU A 49 -31.82 -21.98 7.17
N GLU A 50 -33.10 -22.37 7.08
CA GLU A 50 -34.25 -21.45 7.04
C GLU A 50 -34.38 -20.65 8.34
N GLU A 51 -34.25 -21.31 9.51
CA GLU A 51 -34.28 -20.68 10.84
C GLU A 51 -33.14 -19.68 11.03
N ALA A 52 -31.96 -19.96 10.45
CA ALA A 52 -30.81 -19.04 10.44
C ALA A 52 -30.92 -17.94 9.37
N GLY A 53 -31.95 -17.96 8.54
CA GLY A 53 -32.15 -17.00 7.43
C GLY A 53 -31.19 -17.18 6.25
N LEU A 54 -30.43 -18.30 6.19
CA LEU A 54 -29.50 -18.60 5.12
C LEU A 54 -30.17 -19.23 3.87
N VAL A 55 -31.37 -19.77 4.04
CA VAL A 55 -32.21 -20.30 2.98
C VAL A 55 -33.61 -19.66 3.09
N VAL A 56 -34.15 -19.29 1.96
CA VAL A 56 -35.53 -18.83 1.83
C VAL A 56 -36.30 -19.82 0.97
N SER A 57 -37.49 -20.19 1.35
CA SER A 57 -38.32 -21.09 0.55
C SER A 57 -39.54 -20.41 -0.03
N LYS A 58 -39.91 -20.79 -1.23
CA LYS A 58 -41.07 -20.28 -1.95
C LYS A 58 -41.88 -21.43 -2.54
N LYS A 59 -43.22 -21.41 -2.35
CA LYS A 59 -44.12 -22.37 -3.02
C LYS A 59 -44.36 -21.96 -4.46
N ARG A 60 -44.21 -22.94 -5.37
CA ARG A 60 -44.58 -22.83 -6.78
C ARG A 60 -45.44 -24.02 -7.15
N GLY A 61 -46.77 -23.81 -7.20
CA GLY A 61 -47.72 -24.90 -7.36
C GLY A 61 -47.67 -25.90 -6.20
N ARG A 62 -47.37 -27.17 -6.51
CA ARG A 62 -47.24 -28.26 -5.52
C ARG A 62 -45.83 -28.40 -4.96
N GLU A 63 -44.87 -27.66 -5.48
CA GLU A 63 -43.46 -27.74 -5.10
C GLU A 63 -43.06 -26.62 -4.15
N LYS A 64 -42.16 -26.94 -3.23
CA LYS A 64 -41.44 -25.96 -2.38
C LYS A 64 -40.02 -25.86 -2.91
N LEU A 65 -39.66 -24.68 -3.41
CA LEU A 65 -38.35 -24.35 -3.91
C LEU A 65 -37.54 -23.65 -2.83
N HIS A 66 -36.24 -23.98 -2.73
CA HIS A 66 -35.31 -23.41 -1.76
C HIS A 66 -34.30 -22.52 -2.48
N PHE A 67 -34.03 -21.35 -1.94
CA PHE A 67 -33.15 -20.33 -2.49
C PHE A 67 -32.11 -19.95 -1.47
N LEU A 68 -30.88 -19.75 -1.92
CA LEU A 68 -29.80 -19.23 -1.07
C LEU A 68 -30.07 -17.75 -0.72
N ASN A 69 -29.99 -17.43 0.56
CA ASN A 69 -29.95 -16.05 1.03
C ASN A 69 -28.56 -15.72 1.54
N ALA A 70 -27.76 -15.03 0.72
CA ALA A 70 -26.39 -14.65 1.04
C ALA A 70 -26.30 -13.42 1.99
N VAL A 71 -27.42 -12.73 2.28
CA VAL A 71 -27.41 -11.50 3.08
C VAL A 71 -26.80 -11.70 4.49
N PRO A 72 -27.15 -12.75 5.26
CA PRO A 72 -26.56 -12.95 6.58
C PRO A 72 -25.03 -13.21 6.51
N ILE A 73 -24.56 -13.90 5.46
CA ILE A 73 -23.13 -14.13 5.23
C ILE A 73 -22.42 -12.81 4.90
N ARG A 74 -23.03 -11.98 4.06
CA ARG A 74 -22.50 -10.66 3.72
C ARG A 74 -22.39 -9.76 4.96
N LEU A 75 -23.39 -9.75 5.83
CA LEU A 75 -23.36 -9.00 7.08
C LEU A 75 -22.25 -9.48 8.04
N LEU A 76 -21.95 -10.79 8.06
CA LEU A 76 -20.82 -11.34 8.79
C LEU A 76 -19.50 -10.87 8.20
N HIS A 77 -19.38 -10.94 6.87
CA HIS A 77 -18.20 -10.45 6.15
C HIS A 77 -17.95 -8.97 6.45
N ASP A 78 -18.96 -8.11 6.30
CA ASP A 78 -18.83 -6.67 6.50
C ASP A 78 -18.50 -6.30 7.96
N ARG A 79 -18.99 -7.10 8.92
CA ARG A 79 -18.73 -6.87 10.35
C ARG A 79 -17.36 -7.36 10.82
N TRP A 80 -16.88 -8.48 10.29
CA TRP A 80 -15.72 -9.17 10.84
C TRP A 80 -14.57 -9.29 9.83
N VAL A 81 -14.85 -9.72 8.60
CA VAL A 81 -13.81 -10.01 7.61
C VAL A 81 -13.23 -8.73 7.04
N SER A 82 -14.05 -7.72 6.72
CA SER A 82 -13.57 -6.45 6.17
C SER A 82 -12.59 -5.75 7.11
N LYS A 83 -12.85 -5.74 8.42
CA LYS A 83 -11.97 -5.12 9.42
C LYS A 83 -10.60 -5.77 9.53
N TYR A 84 -10.52 -7.07 9.26
CA TYR A 84 -9.27 -7.84 9.31
C TYR A 84 -8.63 -8.02 7.93
N ALA A 85 -9.40 -7.88 6.86
CA ALA A 85 -8.94 -8.06 5.49
C ALA A 85 -8.29 -6.79 4.90
N GLU A 86 -8.66 -5.58 5.35
CA GLU A 86 -8.06 -4.34 4.85
C GLU A 86 -6.53 -4.28 5.00
N PRO A 87 -5.93 -4.58 6.16
CA PRO A 87 -4.47 -4.64 6.28
C PRO A 87 -3.85 -5.76 5.43
N TRP A 88 -4.53 -6.91 5.30
CA TRP A 88 -4.08 -8.04 4.47
C TRP A 88 -4.29 -7.79 2.98
N ALA A 89 -5.38 -7.14 2.59
CA ALA A 89 -5.62 -6.75 1.21
C ALA A 89 -4.61 -5.71 0.74
N ALA A 90 -4.25 -4.75 1.59
CA ALA A 90 -3.18 -3.81 1.32
C ALA A 90 -1.81 -4.51 1.21
N ALA A 91 -1.50 -5.45 2.14
CA ALA A 91 -0.27 -6.24 2.10
C ALA A 91 -0.21 -7.18 0.89
N LEU A 92 -1.32 -7.85 0.54
CA LEU A 92 -1.41 -8.73 -0.64
C LEU A 92 -1.42 -7.95 -1.95
N SER A 93 -2.03 -6.77 -1.98
CA SER A 93 -1.96 -5.88 -3.14
C SER A 93 -0.54 -5.37 -3.36
N GLY A 94 0.17 -5.01 -2.29
CA GLY A 94 1.59 -4.69 -2.33
C GLY A 94 2.44 -5.88 -2.79
N LEU A 95 2.18 -7.08 -2.27
CA LEU A 95 2.88 -8.30 -2.66
C LEU A 95 2.58 -8.69 -4.12
N LYS A 96 1.33 -8.57 -4.56
CA LYS A 96 0.94 -8.82 -5.96
C LYS A 96 1.65 -7.85 -6.89
N HIS A 97 1.69 -6.57 -6.54
CA HIS A 97 2.40 -5.54 -7.33
C HIS A 97 3.90 -5.82 -7.39
N SER A 98 4.52 -6.25 -6.27
CA SER A 98 5.94 -6.62 -6.23
C SER A 98 6.28 -7.94 -6.93
N LEU A 99 5.30 -8.80 -7.20
CA LEU A 99 5.46 -10.06 -7.94
C LEU A 99 5.15 -9.93 -9.43
N GLU A 100 4.26 -9.01 -9.81
CA GLU A 100 3.90 -8.75 -11.22
C GLU A 100 4.89 -7.80 -11.90
N ASP A 101 5.36 -6.76 -11.19
CA ASP A 101 6.52 -5.97 -11.59
C ASP A 101 7.71 -6.42 -10.74
N ARG A 102 8.76 -6.95 -11.36
CA ARG A 102 10.05 -7.21 -10.71
C ARG A 102 10.71 -5.88 -10.33
N THR A 103 10.09 -5.16 -9.39
CA THR A 103 10.57 -3.89 -8.88
C THR A 103 11.41 -4.10 -7.64
N MET A 104 12.51 -3.35 -7.55
CA MET A 104 13.37 -3.29 -6.37
C MET A 104 12.98 -2.09 -5.51
N GLU A 105 13.25 -2.23 -4.21
CA GLU A 105 13.29 -1.10 -3.28
C GLU A 105 14.66 -0.99 -2.62
N LYS A 106 15.03 0.23 -2.28
CA LYS A 106 16.21 0.57 -1.48
C LYS A 106 15.74 1.41 -0.29
N VAL A 107 16.05 0.92 0.90
CA VAL A 107 15.67 1.57 2.16
C VAL A 107 16.91 2.11 2.84
N PHE A 108 16.87 3.37 3.21
CA PHE A 108 17.93 4.07 3.92
C PHE A 108 17.36 4.63 5.23
N GLU A 109 17.95 4.26 6.33
CA GLU A 109 17.54 4.71 7.66
C GLU A 109 18.67 5.46 8.36
N ILE A 110 18.34 6.59 8.99
CA ILE A 110 19.29 7.40 9.72
C ILE A 110 18.60 8.06 10.91
N TYR A 111 19.37 8.27 11.98
CA TYR A 111 18.94 9.05 13.15
C TYR A 111 19.65 10.39 13.17
N ILE A 112 18.90 11.48 13.34
CA ILE A 112 19.39 12.86 13.33
C ILE A 112 18.92 13.56 14.59
N LYS A 113 19.82 14.21 15.30
CA LYS A 113 19.49 14.99 16.50
C LYS A 113 18.84 16.32 16.10
N THR A 114 17.51 16.29 15.98
CA THR A 114 16.70 17.41 15.50
C THR A 114 15.22 17.16 15.84
N THR A 115 14.33 18.14 15.56
CA THR A 115 12.88 17.97 15.66
C THR A 115 12.27 17.61 14.31
N PRO A 116 11.07 16.97 14.29
CA PRO A 116 10.37 16.65 13.03
C PRO A 116 10.14 17.87 12.15
N GLU A 117 9.76 19.01 12.73
CA GLU A 117 9.48 20.24 11.99
C GLU A 117 10.73 20.80 11.32
N ARG A 118 11.88 20.76 12.03
CA ARG A 118 13.16 21.23 11.50
C ARG A 118 13.68 20.30 10.40
N LEU A 119 13.48 19.00 10.57
CA LEU A 119 13.82 18.00 9.54
C LEU A 119 12.92 18.15 8.31
N TRP A 120 11.62 18.34 8.51
CA TRP A 120 10.68 18.63 7.43
C TRP A 120 11.06 19.89 6.66
N LEU A 121 11.37 20.97 7.38
CA LEU A 121 11.83 22.22 6.76
C LEU A 121 13.09 21.97 5.91
N ALA A 122 14.06 21.20 6.43
CA ALA A 122 15.27 20.89 5.68
C ALA A 122 15.00 20.12 4.38
N ILE A 123 13.96 19.28 4.34
CA ILE A 123 13.57 18.51 3.15
C ILE A 123 12.80 19.37 2.14
N THR A 124 12.01 20.36 2.61
CA THR A 124 11.07 21.10 1.77
C THR A 124 11.54 22.54 1.43
N ASP A 125 12.48 23.10 2.19
CA ASP A 125 13.05 24.40 1.89
C ASP A 125 14.15 24.30 0.83
N THR A 126 14.04 25.10 -0.22
CA THR A 126 14.97 25.09 -1.35
C THR A 126 16.42 25.37 -0.95
N GLU A 127 16.65 26.38 -0.10
CA GLU A 127 17.99 26.80 0.27
C GLU A 127 18.64 25.83 1.25
N MET A 128 17.86 25.26 2.18
CA MET A 128 18.37 24.22 3.08
C MET A 128 18.69 22.94 2.28
N ARG A 129 17.79 22.51 1.41
CA ARG A 129 17.96 21.30 0.59
C ARG A 129 19.18 21.40 -0.33
N ARG A 130 19.44 22.55 -0.93
CA ARG A 130 20.60 22.81 -1.77
C ARG A 130 21.93 22.52 -1.04
N LYS A 131 22.00 22.76 0.26
CA LYS A 131 23.24 22.62 1.06
C LYS A 131 23.71 21.16 1.22
N TYR A 132 22.83 20.19 1.07
CA TYR A 132 23.16 18.78 1.25
C TYR A 132 22.77 17.87 0.07
N ASN A 133 21.97 18.37 -0.88
CA ASN A 133 21.54 17.63 -2.04
C ASN A 133 22.42 17.96 -3.26
N PHE A 134 23.72 17.73 -3.13
CA PHE A 134 24.75 18.00 -4.16
C PHE A 134 24.81 19.44 -4.69
N GLY A 135 24.15 20.38 -4.05
CA GLY A 135 24.02 21.76 -4.53
C GLY A 135 22.85 21.95 -5.51
N ALA A 136 22.04 20.94 -5.72
CA ALA A 136 20.85 21.01 -6.58
C ALA A 136 19.79 21.93 -5.97
N VAL A 137 19.22 22.80 -6.81
CA VAL A 137 18.10 23.68 -6.47
C VAL A 137 16.81 22.92 -6.72
N VAL A 138 16.07 22.62 -5.65
CA VAL A 138 14.79 21.91 -5.75
C VAL A 138 13.65 22.88 -5.52
N THR A 139 12.75 23.00 -6.49
CA THR A 139 11.60 23.90 -6.44
C THR A 139 10.29 23.13 -6.42
N SER A 140 9.38 23.50 -5.54
CA SER A 140 8.02 22.97 -5.43
C SER A 140 7.16 23.83 -4.51
N THR A 141 5.85 23.67 -4.59
CA THR A 141 4.92 24.19 -3.56
C THR A 141 4.70 23.19 -2.41
N PHE A 142 5.19 21.95 -2.53
CA PHE A 142 5.01 20.85 -1.58
C PHE A 142 3.54 20.66 -1.15
N LYS A 143 2.64 20.68 -2.11
CA LYS A 143 1.23 20.31 -1.95
C LYS A 143 0.97 19.01 -2.73
N ALA A 144 0.10 18.16 -2.22
CA ALA A 144 -0.30 16.95 -2.94
C ALA A 144 -0.79 17.30 -4.36
N GLY A 145 -0.32 16.54 -5.36
CA GLY A 145 -0.57 16.81 -6.79
C GLY A 145 0.29 17.91 -7.42
N SER A 146 1.17 18.59 -6.66
CA SER A 146 2.05 19.62 -7.23
C SER A 146 3.33 19.02 -7.81
N ARG A 147 3.81 19.60 -8.89
CA ARG A 147 5.12 19.25 -9.47
C ARG A 147 6.28 19.74 -8.61
N TYR A 148 7.39 19.04 -8.74
CA TYR A 148 8.68 19.51 -8.27
C TYR A 148 9.76 19.20 -9.29
N GLU A 149 10.81 20.00 -9.28
CA GLU A 149 11.96 19.82 -10.16
C GLU A 149 13.26 20.13 -9.43
N GLY A 150 14.33 19.47 -9.84
CA GLY A 150 15.68 19.71 -9.36
C GLY A 150 16.58 20.18 -10.50
N VAL A 151 17.28 21.30 -10.28
CA VAL A 151 18.22 21.91 -11.24
C VAL A 151 19.63 21.85 -10.66
N GLY A 152 20.57 21.33 -11.42
CA GLY A 152 21.99 21.27 -11.07
C GLY A 152 22.87 21.72 -12.22
N GLY A 153 23.80 22.67 -11.96
CA GLY A 153 24.64 23.24 -13.01
C GLY A 153 23.87 23.90 -14.16
N GLY A 154 22.71 24.49 -13.85
CA GLY A 154 21.85 25.14 -14.85
C GLY A 154 20.95 24.20 -15.68
N ASN A 155 21.03 22.90 -15.48
CA ASN A 155 20.24 21.91 -16.21
C ASN A 155 19.24 21.20 -15.29
N LEU A 156 18.07 20.82 -15.84
CA LEU A 156 17.15 19.91 -15.16
C LEU A 156 17.86 18.56 -14.94
N ILE A 157 17.84 18.07 -13.70
CA ILE A 157 18.46 16.80 -13.31
C ILE A 157 17.44 15.76 -12.86
N PHE A 158 16.33 16.18 -12.29
CA PHE A 158 15.19 15.32 -11.99
C PHE A 158 13.90 16.13 -11.88
N GLU A 159 12.79 15.47 -12.08
CA GLU A 159 11.44 16.00 -11.93
C GLU A 159 10.48 14.97 -11.36
N GLY A 160 9.32 15.42 -10.89
CA GLY A 160 8.26 14.54 -10.41
C GLY A 160 7.07 15.30 -9.85
N GLU A 161 6.23 14.55 -9.14
CA GLU A 161 5.02 15.04 -8.50
C GLU A 161 5.02 14.66 -7.01
N ASN A 162 4.53 15.54 -6.16
CA ASN A 162 4.27 15.25 -4.75
C ASN A 162 2.97 14.47 -4.65
N LEU A 163 3.05 13.16 -4.50
CA LEU A 163 1.90 12.25 -4.46
C LEU A 163 1.14 12.34 -3.13
N GLU A 164 1.91 12.43 -2.02
CA GLU A 164 1.38 12.57 -0.67
C GLU A 164 2.24 13.57 0.12
N VAL A 165 1.59 14.46 0.87
CA VAL A 165 2.27 15.46 1.70
C VAL A 165 1.55 15.55 3.04
N ASP A 166 2.16 14.99 4.08
CA ASP A 166 1.66 14.97 5.47
C ASP A 166 2.74 15.56 6.42
N PRO A 167 2.80 16.88 6.57
CA PRO A 167 3.80 17.53 7.43
C PRO A 167 3.55 17.26 8.92
N PRO A 168 4.58 17.01 9.73
CA PRO A 168 5.99 16.87 9.37
C PRO A 168 6.41 15.39 9.21
N HIS A 169 5.48 14.47 8.92
CA HIS A 169 5.67 13.04 9.08
C HIS A 169 6.00 12.29 7.78
N ARG A 170 5.38 12.67 6.67
CA ARG A 170 5.47 11.87 5.45
C ARG A 170 5.42 12.71 4.17
N LEU A 171 6.33 12.40 3.24
CA LEU A 171 6.35 12.95 1.88
C LEU A 171 6.56 11.80 0.89
N VAL A 172 5.65 11.65 -0.07
CA VAL A 172 5.78 10.66 -1.16
C VAL A 172 5.84 11.41 -2.48
N GLN A 173 6.86 11.09 -3.28
CA GLN A 173 7.13 11.74 -4.54
C GLN A 173 7.35 10.71 -5.65
N SER A 174 6.79 10.92 -6.85
CA SER A 174 7.32 10.27 -8.04
C SER A 174 8.68 10.87 -8.37
N PHE A 175 9.60 10.09 -8.93
CA PHE A 175 10.95 10.53 -9.21
C PHE A 175 11.39 10.09 -10.61
N HIS A 176 11.62 11.05 -11.48
CA HIS A 176 12.16 10.83 -12.81
C HIS A 176 13.50 11.55 -12.97
N ALA A 177 14.55 10.78 -13.06
CA ALA A 177 15.91 11.29 -13.22
C ALA A 177 16.24 11.53 -14.69
N VAL A 178 16.87 12.68 -14.98
CA VAL A 178 17.18 13.09 -16.37
C VAL A 178 18.62 13.59 -16.54
N TRP A 179 19.52 13.34 -15.57
CA TRP A 179 20.91 13.80 -15.62
C TRP A 179 21.85 12.99 -16.55
N GLY A 180 21.36 11.90 -17.16
CA GLY A 180 22.04 11.07 -18.12
C GLY A 180 21.03 10.24 -18.91
N GLU A 181 21.31 9.91 -20.17
CA GLU A 181 20.37 9.17 -21.01
C GLU A 181 20.11 7.74 -20.49
N ASP A 182 21.13 7.09 -19.91
CA ASP A 182 21.04 5.77 -19.28
C ASP A 182 20.15 5.79 -18.03
N VAL A 183 20.22 6.86 -17.24
CA VAL A 183 19.40 7.04 -16.05
C VAL A 183 17.98 7.44 -16.41
N LYS A 184 17.82 8.29 -17.43
CA LYS A 184 16.50 8.70 -17.95
C LYS A 184 15.72 7.52 -18.53
N ALA A 185 16.40 6.57 -19.14
CA ALA A 185 15.79 5.36 -19.68
C ALA A 185 15.22 4.41 -18.60
N GLU A 186 15.58 4.58 -17.33
CA GLU A 186 15.02 3.82 -16.21
C GLU A 186 13.54 4.16 -15.94
N GLY A 187 13.06 5.31 -16.42
CA GLY A 187 11.68 5.76 -16.21
C GLY A 187 11.44 6.40 -14.85
N THR A 188 10.20 6.32 -14.41
CA THR A 188 9.75 6.95 -13.16
C THR A 188 9.74 5.92 -12.03
N SER A 189 10.37 6.27 -10.92
CA SER A 189 10.36 5.55 -9.65
C SER A 189 9.63 6.36 -8.58
N ARG A 190 9.66 5.90 -7.33
CA ARG A 190 9.01 6.58 -6.21
C ARG A 190 9.97 6.73 -5.04
N VAL A 191 9.94 7.90 -4.40
CA VAL A 191 10.71 8.20 -3.19
C VAL A 191 9.75 8.57 -2.07
N THR A 192 9.85 7.87 -0.95
CA THR A 192 9.09 8.11 0.26
C THR A 192 10.02 8.55 1.38
N TRP A 193 9.68 9.64 2.06
CA TRP A 193 10.35 10.15 3.25
C TRP A 193 9.43 9.97 4.44
N GLU A 194 9.89 9.31 5.49
CA GLU A 194 9.13 9.10 6.72
C GLU A 194 9.93 9.59 7.92
N ILE A 195 9.31 10.47 8.72
CA ILE A 195 9.91 11.10 9.87
C ILE A 195 9.17 10.64 11.14
N THR A 196 9.90 10.09 12.09
CA THR A 196 9.37 9.68 13.40
C THR A 196 10.22 10.28 14.50
N ALA A 197 9.59 10.93 15.48
CA ALA A 197 10.28 11.43 16.66
C ALA A 197 10.72 10.26 17.56
N VAL A 198 11.99 10.30 18.02
CA VAL A 198 12.58 9.29 18.91
C VAL A 198 13.43 10.00 19.96
N GLY A 199 12.87 10.23 21.14
CA GLY A 199 13.55 10.99 22.19
C GLY A 199 13.88 12.43 21.76
N ASP A 200 15.14 12.80 21.79
CA ASP A 200 15.66 14.12 21.35
C ASP A 200 16.12 14.12 19.88
N SER A 201 15.76 13.09 19.15
CA SER A 201 16.17 12.84 17.76
C SER A 201 14.98 12.49 16.88
N CYS A 202 15.20 12.46 15.57
CA CYS A 202 14.27 11.91 14.58
C CYS A 202 14.90 10.70 13.91
N ARG A 203 14.09 9.67 13.72
CA ARG A 203 14.35 8.60 12.77
C ARG A 203 13.82 9.05 11.42
N LEU A 204 14.68 9.09 10.42
CA LEU A 204 14.32 9.34 9.03
C LEU A 204 14.52 8.06 8.25
N VAL A 205 13.47 7.63 7.56
CA VAL A 205 13.52 6.52 6.59
C VAL A 205 13.25 7.09 5.20
N VAL A 206 14.15 6.80 4.27
CA VAL A 206 13.96 7.10 2.85
C VAL A 206 13.84 5.78 2.11
N THR A 207 12.68 5.54 1.52
CA THR A 207 12.43 4.38 0.66
C THR A 207 12.39 4.83 -0.79
N HIS A 208 13.27 4.27 -1.63
CA HIS A 208 13.27 4.46 -3.07
C HIS A 208 12.83 3.15 -3.71
N ASP A 209 11.59 3.11 -4.17
CA ASP A 209 10.94 1.92 -4.71
C ASP A 209 10.44 2.13 -6.16
N GLN A 210 9.74 1.13 -6.70
CA GLN A 210 9.36 1.08 -8.11
C GLN A 210 10.58 1.15 -9.06
N LEU A 211 11.74 0.72 -8.57
CA LEU A 211 12.94 0.56 -9.37
C LEU A 211 12.85 -0.78 -10.12
N ARG A 212 13.18 -0.83 -11.41
CA ARG A 212 13.23 -2.10 -12.12
C ARG A 212 14.34 -3.02 -11.57
N GLU A 213 14.21 -4.32 -11.73
CA GLU A 213 15.26 -5.26 -11.38
C GLU A 213 16.54 -4.93 -12.16
N GLY A 214 17.66 -4.75 -11.46
CA GLY A 214 18.94 -4.32 -12.06
C GLY A 214 18.99 -2.85 -12.47
N ALA A 215 18.15 -1.98 -11.89
CA ALA A 215 18.17 -0.55 -12.15
C ALA A 215 19.56 0.06 -11.96
N ASN A 216 19.84 1.10 -12.74
CA ASN A 216 21.10 1.83 -12.67
C ASN A 216 21.37 2.36 -11.26
N GLU A 217 22.50 1.96 -10.67
CA GLU A 217 22.87 2.33 -9.29
C GLU A 217 22.97 3.84 -9.07
N GLN A 218 23.17 4.63 -10.11
CA GLN A 218 23.18 6.09 -10.02
C GLN A 218 21.86 6.67 -9.50
N LEU A 219 20.72 5.95 -9.69
CA LEU A 219 19.42 6.38 -9.18
C LEU A 219 19.36 6.45 -7.65
N TYR A 220 20.00 5.50 -6.98
CA TYR A 220 19.89 5.35 -5.53
C TYR A 220 21.21 5.43 -4.78
N GLY A 221 22.34 5.30 -5.47
CA GLY A 221 23.67 5.30 -4.86
C GLY A 221 24.06 6.65 -4.22
N GLY A 222 23.38 7.73 -4.56
CA GLY A 222 23.58 9.06 -3.95
C GLY A 222 22.97 9.24 -2.57
N TRP A 223 22.02 8.41 -2.15
CA TRP A 223 21.31 8.59 -0.89
C TRP A 223 22.21 8.63 0.36
N PRO A 224 23.21 7.76 0.53
CA PRO A 224 24.11 7.84 1.68
C PRO A 224 24.79 9.20 1.82
N MET A 225 25.20 9.80 0.70
CA MET A 225 25.84 11.13 0.71
C MET A 225 24.85 12.23 1.06
N VAL A 226 23.65 12.20 0.47
CA VAL A 226 22.56 13.15 0.76
C VAL A 226 22.17 13.10 2.23
N LEU A 227 21.96 11.90 2.79
CA LEU A 227 21.57 11.72 4.18
C LEU A 227 22.69 12.12 5.17
N SER A 228 23.94 11.83 4.83
CA SER A 228 25.11 12.27 5.63
C SER A 228 25.22 13.79 5.62
N GLY A 229 25.03 14.43 4.48
CA GLY A 229 25.00 15.90 4.36
C GLY A 229 23.88 16.53 5.15
N LEU A 230 22.66 15.97 5.06
CA LEU A 230 21.50 16.41 5.82
C LEU A 230 21.75 16.31 7.34
N LYS A 231 22.30 15.19 7.81
CA LYS A 231 22.63 14.97 9.22
C LYS A 231 23.68 15.98 9.68
N THR A 232 24.79 16.13 8.96
CA THR A 232 25.85 17.08 9.27
C THR A 232 25.28 18.50 9.38
N LEU A 233 24.50 18.94 8.38
CA LEU A 233 23.89 20.27 8.39
C LEU A 233 22.98 20.51 9.60
N LEU A 234 22.11 19.54 9.93
CA LEU A 234 21.16 19.70 11.02
C LEU A 234 21.79 19.62 12.42
N GLU A 235 22.82 18.81 12.59
CA GLU A 235 23.48 18.63 13.88
C GLU A 235 24.57 19.66 14.17
N THR A 236 25.30 20.13 13.15
CA THR A 236 26.46 21.03 13.32
C THR A 236 26.26 22.41 12.70
N GLY A 237 25.33 22.56 11.76
CA GLY A 237 25.18 23.78 10.96
C GLY A 237 26.21 23.90 9.81
N GLU A 238 27.11 22.93 9.67
CA GLU A 238 28.17 22.92 8.64
C GLU A 238 27.77 22.08 7.42
N LEU A 239 28.46 22.32 6.31
CA LEU A 239 28.30 21.53 5.09
C LEU A 239 29.18 20.27 5.15
N LEU A 240 28.66 19.18 4.61
CA LEU A 240 29.48 18.00 4.34
C LEU A 240 30.39 18.30 3.13
N THR A 241 31.69 18.29 3.32
CA THR A 241 32.69 18.62 2.27
C THR A 241 33.40 17.40 1.69
N THR A 242 32.83 16.21 1.88
CA THR A 242 33.33 15.00 1.23
C THR A 242 33.37 15.18 -0.29
N PRO A 243 34.41 14.70 -1.00
CA PRO A 243 34.48 14.82 -2.45
C PRO A 243 33.18 14.36 -3.14
N GLY A 244 32.60 15.22 -3.97
CA GLY A 244 31.34 14.96 -4.68
C GLY A 244 30.06 15.39 -3.93
N SER A 245 30.10 15.67 -2.61
CA SER A 245 28.92 16.07 -1.84
C SER A 245 28.28 17.40 -2.29
N LEU A 246 29.09 18.27 -2.88
CA LEU A 246 28.70 19.61 -3.33
C LEU A 246 28.89 19.77 -4.86
N ARG A 247 28.62 18.72 -5.63
CA ARG A 247 28.91 18.62 -7.08
C ARG A 247 28.43 19.82 -7.89
N TRP A 248 27.26 20.36 -7.57
CA TRP A 248 26.66 21.51 -8.29
C TRP A 248 26.63 22.79 -7.46
N LEU A 249 27.17 22.79 -6.25
CA LEU A 249 27.25 24.00 -5.43
C LEU A 249 28.35 24.90 -5.98
N GLY A 250 27.99 26.02 -6.60
CA GLY A 250 28.93 26.96 -7.23
C GLY A 250 29.05 26.83 -8.75
N ALA A 251 28.43 25.87 -9.38
CA ALA A 251 28.23 25.86 -10.83
C ALA A 251 27.05 26.80 -11.16
N GLN A 252 27.33 28.06 -11.48
CA GLN A 252 26.42 29.03 -12.09
C GLN A 252 26.70 29.10 -13.58
#